data_26df4497ad378044909ee9e0dbae5d74
#
_entry.id   26df4497ad378044909ee9e0dbae5d74
#
_cell.length_a   1.000
_cell.length_b   1.000
_cell.length_c   1.000
_cell.angle_alpha   90.00
_cell.angle_beta   90.00
_cell.angle_gamma   90.00
#
_symmetry.space_group_name_H-M   'P 1'
#
loop_
_entity.id
_entity.type
_entity.pdbx_description
1 polymer ?
#
loop_
_entity_poly.entity_id
_entity_poly.type
_entity_poly.pdbx_seq_one_letter_code
_entity_poly.pdbx_strand_id
1 'polypeptide(L)'
;GQICADGGLWRREVKEMRRLLFPFIEAGSSDLYVVPRFRTAFIDPFSELPTLSMLCSYFNKDGEPLESSPEYTLRKACQAFTTVTGMEFQAMGELEYYVISENDGLFPATDQRGYHESAPYAKFNDFRTECMSYIAQAGGQIKYGHSEVGNFTLDDKIYEQNEIEFLPVRAEEAADQLVIAKWVIRNLASQYGYNITFAPKITAGKAGSGLHIHMRIMKDGQNQMLKDGALSETARKAIA
;
A
#
# COMPACT_ATOMS: atom_id res chain seq x y z
N GLY A 1 21.37 -15.11 -9.85
CA GLY A 1 19.95 -15.17 -10.03
C GLY A 1 19.45 -13.80 -10.40
N GLN A 2 18.87 -13.67 -11.58
CA GLN A 2 18.34 -12.42 -12.08
C GLN A 2 17.10 -12.08 -11.25
N ILE A 3 17.17 -11.05 -10.43
CA ILE A 3 16.02 -10.49 -9.77
C ILE A 3 15.36 -9.59 -10.83
N CYS A 4 14.36 -10.13 -11.52
CA CYS A 4 13.56 -9.37 -12.46
C CYS A 4 12.67 -8.38 -11.70
N ALA A 5 13.14 -7.17 -11.55
CA ALA A 5 12.31 -6.02 -11.33
C ALA A 5 11.96 -5.40 -12.70
N ASP A 6 11.34 -6.16 -13.56
CA ASP A 6 10.91 -5.68 -14.87
C ASP A 6 9.48 -5.18 -14.85
N GLY A 7 9.33 -3.99 -14.32
CA GLY A 7 8.28 -3.09 -14.75
C GLY A 7 8.91 -1.76 -15.10
N GLY A 8 8.72 -1.28 -16.31
CA GLY A 8 9.28 0.01 -16.76
C GLY A 8 8.88 1.20 -15.88
N LEU A 9 7.83 1.06 -15.06
CA LEU A 9 7.42 1.99 -14.02
C LEU A 9 8.41 2.01 -12.85
N TRP A 10 8.91 0.85 -12.40
CA TRP A 10 9.90 0.75 -11.34
C TRP A 10 11.20 1.46 -11.70
N ARG A 11 11.64 1.42 -12.96
CA ARG A 11 12.83 2.14 -13.40
C ARG A 11 12.67 3.67 -13.38
N ARG A 12 11.46 4.19 -13.62
CA ARG A 12 11.17 5.63 -13.49
C ARG A 12 11.06 6.06 -12.04
N GLU A 13 10.27 5.35 -11.24
CA GLU A 13 10.11 5.63 -9.81
C GLU A 13 11.42 5.44 -9.03
N VAL A 14 12.22 4.42 -9.36
CA VAL A 14 13.55 4.24 -8.77
C VAL A 14 14.51 5.36 -9.20
N LYS A 15 14.44 5.87 -10.42
CA LYS A 15 15.24 7.05 -10.84
C LYS A 15 14.79 8.33 -10.15
N GLU A 16 13.50 8.56 -9.96
CA GLU A 16 12.98 9.73 -9.25
C GLU A 16 13.15 9.59 -7.73
N MET A 17 12.95 8.42 -7.15
CA MET A 17 13.29 8.13 -5.75
C MET A 17 14.79 8.22 -5.49
N ARG A 18 15.67 7.82 -6.42
CA ARG A 18 17.10 8.07 -6.31
C ARG A 18 17.43 9.55 -6.17
N ARG A 19 16.69 10.44 -6.84
CA ARG A 19 16.88 11.89 -6.72
C ARG A 19 16.41 12.48 -5.40
N LEU A 20 15.33 11.92 -4.83
CA LEU A 20 14.65 12.46 -3.64
C LEU A 20 15.09 11.77 -2.33
N LEU A 21 15.37 10.48 -2.36
CA LEU A 21 15.63 9.67 -1.18
C LEU A 21 17.11 9.25 -1.01
N PHE A 22 17.94 9.37 -2.05
CA PHE A 22 19.32 8.91 -2.03
C PHE A 22 20.34 10.00 -2.45
N PRO A 23 20.31 11.20 -1.84
CA PRO A 23 21.28 12.24 -2.17
C PRO A 23 22.73 11.86 -1.81
N PHE A 24 22.95 10.75 -1.08
CA PHE A 24 24.24 10.32 -0.56
C PHE A 24 24.87 9.14 -1.31
N ILE A 25 24.26 8.66 -2.40
CA ILE A 25 24.87 7.63 -3.23
C ILE A 25 25.80 8.31 -4.23
N GLU A 26 27.11 8.12 -4.07
CA GLU A 26 28.10 8.62 -5.00
C GLU A 26 27.87 8.08 -6.42
N ALA A 27 27.91 8.96 -7.42
CA ALA A 27 27.64 8.59 -8.82
C ALA A 27 28.60 7.49 -9.35
N GLY A 28 29.79 7.38 -8.80
CA GLY A 28 30.81 6.37 -9.16
C GLY A 28 30.68 5.04 -8.39
N SER A 29 29.80 4.93 -7.40
CA SER A 29 29.58 3.72 -6.59
C SER A 29 28.09 3.54 -6.30
N SER A 30 27.27 3.51 -7.37
CA SER A 30 25.81 3.52 -7.27
C SER A 30 25.18 2.13 -7.12
N ASP A 31 25.97 1.07 -7.13
CA ASP A 31 25.48 -0.28 -6.98
C ASP A 31 25.08 -0.57 -5.52
N LEU A 32 23.91 -1.18 -5.35
CA LEU A 32 23.41 -1.62 -4.06
C LEU A 32 23.25 -3.14 -4.06
N TYR A 33 23.53 -3.75 -2.93
CA TYR A 33 23.15 -5.14 -2.71
C TYR A 33 21.65 -5.22 -2.37
N VAL A 34 20.99 -6.21 -2.94
CA VAL A 34 19.57 -6.48 -2.74
C VAL A 34 19.43 -7.83 -2.06
N VAL A 35 18.88 -7.85 -0.85
CA VAL A 35 18.74 -9.05 -0.04
C VAL A 35 17.27 -9.41 0.11
N PRO A 36 16.86 -10.62 -0.36
CA PRO A 36 15.49 -11.06 -0.30
C PRO A 36 14.97 -11.19 1.14
N ARG A 37 13.74 -10.73 1.36
CA ARG A 37 13.00 -10.92 2.62
C ARG A 37 12.04 -12.09 2.48
N PHE A 38 12.47 -13.30 2.77
CA PHE A 38 11.74 -14.54 2.53
C PHE A 38 10.34 -14.58 3.18
N ARG A 39 10.13 -13.86 4.29
CA ARG A 39 8.81 -13.75 4.94
C ARG A 39 7.75 -13.05 4.07
N THR A 40 8.17 -12.33 3.04
CA THR A 40 7.29 -11.62 2.09
C THR A 40 7.09 -12.37 0.78
N ALA A 41 7.52 -13.64 0.72
CA ALA A 41 7.45 -14.44 -0.49
C ALA A 41 6.01 -14.89 -0.79
N PHE A 42 5.60 -14.74 -2.04
CA PHE A 42 4.31 -15.20 -2.55
C PHE A 42 4.44 -15.66 -4.00
N ILE A 43 3.48 -16.48 -4.45
CA ILE A 43 3.40 -16.86 -5.85
C ILE A 43 2.83 -15.69 -6.65
N ASP A 44 3.53 -15.28 -7.71
CA ASP A 44 3.10 -14.20 -8.58
C ASP A 44 1.84 -14.62 -9.37
N PRO A 45 0.68 -13.99 -9.12
CA PRO A 45 -0.58 -14.40 -9.77
C PRO A 45 -0.68 -13.92 -11.23
N PHE A 46 0.23 -13.08 -11.69
CA PHE A 46 0.21 -12.47 -13.02
C PHE A 46 1.23 -13.09 -14.00
N SER A 47 2.09 -13.97 -13.51
CA SER A 47 3.09 -14.63 -14.34
C SER A 47 2.54 -15.93 -14.93
N GLU A 48 2.72 -16.13 -16.24
CA GLU A 48 2.38 -17.39 -16.90
C GLU A 48 3.24 -18.57 -16.42
N LEU A 49 4.47 -18.29 -16.03
CA LEU A 49 5.38 -19.28 -15.45
C LEU A 49 5.29 -19.24 -13.91
N PRO A 50 5.38 -20.38 -13.22
CA PRO A 50 5.44 -20.40 -11.76
C PRO A 50 6.58 -19.50 -11.25
N THR A 51 6.23 -18.35 -10.70
CA THR A 51 7.18 -17.32 -10.27
C THR A 51 7.00 -17.03 -8.80
N LEU A 52 8.10 -17.05 -8.04
CA LEU A 52 8.14 -16.63 -6.65
C LEU A 52 8.60 -15.17 -6.56
N SER A 53 7.71 -14.30 -6.10
CA SER A 53 7.99 -12.87 -5.86
C SER A 53 8.18 -12.60 -4.38
N MET A 54 9.03 -11.63 -4.06
CA MET A 54 9.26 -11.21 -2.67
C MET A 54 9.83 -9.79 -2.62
N LEU A 55 9.61 -9.10 -1.52
CA LEU A 55 10.24 -7.83 -1.23
C LEU A 55 11.69 -8.03 -0.79
N CYS A 56 12.51 -6.99 -0.98
CA CYS A 56 13.93 -7.01 -0.66
C CYS A 56 14.33 -5.82 0.21
N SER A 57 15.39 -5.99 1.00
CA SER A 57 16.10 -4.91 1.70
C SER A 57 17.33 -4.48 0.91
N TYR A 58 17.72 -3.23 1.06
CA TYR A 58 18.88 -2.65 0.38
C TYR A 58 20.05 -2.49 1.32
N PHE A 59 21.26 -2.80 0.82
CA PHE A 59 22.52 -2.69 1.53
C PHE A 59 23.52 -1.92 0.66
N ASN A 60 24.43 -1.21 1.31
CA ASN A 60 25.53 -0.53 0.65
C ASN A 60 26.66 -1.50 0.24
N LYS A 61 27.70 -0.97 -0.39
CA LYS A 61 28.89 -1.74 -0.83
C LYS A 61 29.66 -2.44 0.31
N ASP A 62 29.51 -1.94 1.53
CA ASP A 62 30.21 -2.46 2.71
C ASP A 62 29.36 -3.53 3.44
N GLY A 63 28.18 -3.87 2.89
CA GLY A 63 27.27 -4.84 3.46
C GLY A 63 26.44 -4.32 4.61
N GLU A 64 26.43 -3.00 4.84
CA GLU A 64 25.58 -2.37 5.85
C GLU A 64 24.21 -1.99 5.27
N PRO A 65 23.14 -2.04 6.06
CA PRO A 65 21.83 -1.61 5.62
C PRO A 65 21.85 -0.17 5.10
N LEU A 66 21.15 0.08 4.01
CA LEU A 66 21.08 1.42 3.42
C LEU A 66 20.30 2.37 4.33
N GLU A 67 20.98 3.32 4.97
CA GLU A 67 20.43 4.24 5.96
C GLU A 67 19.24 5.08 5.44
N SER A 68 19.24 5.43 4.16
CA SER A 68 18.16 6.18 3.53
C SER A 68 16.98 5.32 3.04
N SER A 69 17.03 3.99 3.23
CA SER A 69 15.93 3.11 2.88
C SER A 69 14.74 3.32 3.84
N PRO A 70 13.53 3.64 3.34
CA PRO A 70 12.35 3.76 4.19
C PRO A 70 12.06 2.48 5.00
N GLU A 71 12.28 1.31 4.40
CA GLU A 71 12.13 0.01 5.05
C GLU A 71 13.08 -0.12 6.26
N TYR A 72 14.35 0.24 6.09
CA TYR A 72 15.32 0.20 7.18
C TYR A 72 14.99 1.21 8.27
N THR A 73 14.56 2.41 7.91
CA THR A 73 14.12 3.44 8.86
C THR A 73 12.96 2.95 9.71
N LEU A 74 11.94 2.34 9.08
CA LEU A 74 10.80 1.76 9.80
C LEU A 74 11.24 0.64 10.75
N ARG A 75 12.10 -0.27 10.28
CA ARG A 75 12.64 -1.38 11.09
C ARG A 75 13.39 -0.87 12.31
N LYS A 76 14.27 0.14 12.16
CA LYS A 76 14.95 0.78 13.28
C LYS A 76 13.97 1.38 14.29
N ALA A 77 12.95 2.08 13.80
CA ALA A 77 11.93 2.68 14.66
C ALA A 77 11.14 1.63 15.45
N CYS A 78 10.69 0.55 14.79
CA CYS A 78 10.00 -0.57 15.45
C CYS A 78 10.87 -1.25 16.51
N GLN A 79 12.14 -1.49 16.19
CA GLN A 79 13.10 -2.08 17.13
C GLN A 79 13.36 -1.18 18.34
N ALA A 80 13.57 0.12 18.12
CA ALA A 80 13.76 1.10 19.18
C ALA A 80 12.52 1.19 20.08
N PHE A 81 11.33 1.24 19.48
CA PHE A 81 10.06 1.25 20.22
C PHE A 81 9.93 0.03 21.13
N THR A 82 10.15 -1.17 20.60
CA THR A 82 10.07 -2.42 21.37
C THR A 82 11.13 -2.47 22.47
N THR A 83 12.36 -2.04 22.20
CA THR A 83 13.45 -2.02 23.17
C THR A 83 13.15 -1.10 24.35
N VAL A 84 12.60 0.08 24.08
CA VAL A 84 12.33 1.10 25.13
C VAL A 84 11.06 0.78 25.92
N THR A 85 10.03 0.26 25.27
CA THR A 85 8.70 0.11 25.87
C THR A 85 8.35 -1.31 26.30
N GLY A 86 8.99 -2.32 25.70
CA GLY A 86 8.58 -3.73 25.81
C GLY A 86 7.24 -4.01 25.14
N MET A 87 6.80 -3.14 24.23
CA MET A 87 5.51 -3.23 23.53
C MET A 87 5.73 -3.41 22.03
N GLU A 88 4.68 -3.84 21.33
CA GLU A 88 4.63 -3.97 19.88
C GLU A 88 3.75 -2.88 19.28
N PHE A 89 4.26 -2.18 18.27
CA PHE A 89 3.48 -1.23 17.47
C PHE A 89 2.84 -1.95 16.28
N GLN A 90 1.51 -1.89 16.21
CA GLN A 90 0.74 -2.42 15.09
C GLN A 90 0.04 -1.30 14.33
N ALA A 91 -0.09 -1.49 13.03
CA ALA A 91 -0.76 -0.55 12.14
C ALA A 91 -1.62 -1.28 11.12
N MET A 92 -2.60 -0.58 10.58
CA MET A 92 -3.32 -0.95 9.36
C MET A 92 -3.47 0.27 8.46
N GLY A 93 -3.52 0.04 7.16
CA GLY A 93 -3.79 1.08 6.19
C GLY A 93 -5.19 0.96 5.61
N GLU A 94 -5.75 2.09 5.24
CA GLU A 94 -6.92 2.24 4.38
C GLU A 94 -6.42 2.79 3.06
N LEU A 95 -6.35 1.92 2.04
CA LEU A 95 -5.74 2.26 0.76
C LEU A 95 -6.81 2.71 -0.23
N GLU A 96 -6.89 4.01 -0.43
CA GLU A 96 -7.77 4.61 -1.42
C GLU A 96 -7.06 4.78 -2.77
N TYR A 97 -7.82 4.59 -3.85
CA TYR A 97 -7.32 4.76 -5.21
C TYR A 97 -8.48 5.01 -6.19
N TYR A 98 -8.18 5.72 -7.28
CA TYR A 98 -9.12 5.85 -8.38
C TYR A 98 -8.84 4.80 -9.46
N VAL A 99 -9.93 4.20 -9.95
CA VAL A 99 -9.98 3.43 -11.18
C VAL A 99 -10.54 4.34 -12.27
N ILE A 100 -9.88 4.35 -13.44
CA ILE A 100 -10.23 5.20 -14.56
C ILE A 100 -10.42 4.32 -15.79
N SER A 101 -11.59 4.40 -16.42
CA SER A 101 -11.91 3.67 -17.65
C SER A 101 -12.67 4.55 -18.65
N GLU A 102 -12.88 4.03 -19.85
CA GLU A 102 -13.78 4.63 -20.81
C GLU A 102 -15.23 4.63 -20.29
N ASN A 103 -16.00 5.63 -20.68
CA ASN A 103 -17.40 5.77 -20.30
C ASN A 103 -18.29 4.95 -21.23
N ASP A 104 -18.96 3.94 -20.69
CA ASP A 104 -19.93 3.10 -21.42
C ASP A 104 -21.35 3.67 -21.48
N GLY A 105 -21.59 4.78 -20.76
CA GLY A 105 -22.92 5.43 -20.64
C GLY A 105 -23.95 4.65 -19.85
N LEU A 106 -23.63 3.45 -19.34
CA LEU A 106 -24.55 2.60 -18.59
C LEU A 106 -24.50 2.93 -17.09
N PHE A 107 -25.66 2.88 -16.44
CA PHE A 107 -25.79 3.08 -14.98
C PHE A 107 -24.95 4.27 -14.47
N PRO A 108 -25.22 5.51 -14.96
CA PRO A 108 -24.43 6.66 -14.59
C PRO A 108 -24.54 6.91 -13.09
N ALA A 109 -23.39 6.98 -12.44
CA ALA A 109 -23.33 7.29 -11.03
C ALA A 109 -23.53 8.80 -10.77
N THR A 110 -24.07 9.12 -9.62
CA THR A 110 -24.21 10.53 -9.20
C THR A 110 -22.87 11.07 -8.76
N ASP A 111 -22.50 12.23 -9.27
CA ASP A 111 -21.23 12.92 -8.95
C ASP A 111 -21.00 13.03 -7.43
N GLN A 112 -19.86 12.53 -6.96
CA GLN A 112 -19.44 12.54 -5.55
C GLN A 112 -20.43 11.84 -4.58
N ARG A 113 -21.11 10.78 -5.06
CA ARG A 113 -22.06 9.99 -4.29
C ARG A 113 -21.74 8.49 -4.33
N GLY A 114 -20.48 8.12 -4.50
CA GLY A 114 -20.04 6.73 -4.61
C GLY A 114 -19.93 5.97 -3.30
N TYR A 115 -19.96 6.65 -2.15
CA TYR A 115 -19.67 6.02 -0.85
C TYR A 115 -20.61 4.85 -0.55
N HIS A 116 -20.03 3.64 -0.41
CA HIS A 116 -20.74 2.37 -0.22
C HIS A 116 -21.81 2.07 -1.28
N GLU A 117 -21.65 2.64 -2.48
CA GLU A 117 -22.52 2.30 -3.60
C GLU A 117 -22.33 0.83 -4.01
N SER A 118 -23.39 0.23 -4.53
CA SER A 118 -23.40 -1.18 -4.97
C SER A 118 -23.43 -1.28 -6.49
N ALA A 119 -23.08 -2.47 -6.99
CA ALA A 119 -23.27 -2.79 -8.41
C ALA A 119 -24.75 -2.69 -8.79
N PRO A 120 -25.12 -2.21 -9.99
CA PRO A 120 -24.22 -1.88 -11.13
C PRO A 120 -23.66 -0.45 -11.11
N TYR A 121 -24.02 0.37 -10.15
CA TYR A 121 -23.57 1.77 -10.05
C TYR A 121 -22.09 1.86 -9.57
N ALA A 122 -21.64 0.96 -8.70
CA ALA A 122 -20.25 0.73 -8.39
C ALA A 122 -19.64 -0.18 -9.49
N LYS A 123 -19.12 0.43 -10.53
CA LYS A 123 -18.70 -0.27 -11.76
C LYS A 123 -17.48 -1.17 -11.56
N PHE A 124 -16.62 -0.84 -10.63
CA PHE A 124 -15.37 -1.58 -10.38
C PHE A 124 -15.44 -2.50 -9.15
N ASN A 125 -16.65 -2.87 -8.73
CA ASN A 125 -16.85 -3.78 -7.60
C ASN A 125 -16.14 -5.14 -7.79
N ASP A 126 -16.29 -5.73 -8.97
CA ASP A 126 -15.69 -7.04 -9.27
C ASP A 126 -14.16 -6.93 -9.35
N PHE A 127 -13.65 -5.88 -10.00
CA PHE A 127 -12.22 -5.57 -10.03
C PHE A 127 -11.65 -5.41 -8.61
N ARG A 128 -12.31 -4.64 -7.73
CA ARG A 128 -11.87 -4.47 -6.34
C ARG A 128 -11.88 -5.79 -5.58
N THR A 129 -12.92 -6.61 -5.78
CA THR A 129 -13.05 -7.93 -5.14
C THR A 129 -11.92 -8.86 -5.57
N GLU A 130 -11.57 -8.85 -6.86
CA GLU A 130 -10.47 -9.64 -7.38
C GLU A 130 -9.11 -9.12 -6.87
N CYS A 131 -8.92 -7.80 -6.79
CA CYS A 131 -7.75 -7.22 -6.12
C CYS A 131 -7.58 -7.74 -4.69
N MET A 132 -8.64 -7.71 -3.89
CA MET A 132 -8.62 -8.23 -2.52
C MET A 132 -8.25 -9.72 -2.46
N SER A 133 -8.76 -10.53 -3.40
CA SER A 133 -8.43 -11.94 -3.50
C SER A 133 -6.94 -12.17 -3.77
N TYR A 134 -6.36 -11.48 -4.74
CA TYR A 134 -4.93 -11.61 -5.04
C TYR A 134 -4.04 -11.05 -3.94
N ILE A 135 -4.42 -9.96 -3.29
CA ILE A 135 -3.70 -9.42 -2.13
C ILE A 135 -3.71 -10.45 -0.99
N ALA A 136 -4.85 -11.08 -0.72
CA ALA A 136 -4.95 -12.12 0.31
C ALA A 136 -4.08 -13.35 -0.04
N GLN A 137 -4.07 -13.79 -1.29
CA GLN A 137 -3.20 -14.87 -1.77
C GLN A 137 -1.71 -14.53 -1.63
N ALA A 138 -1.35 -13.26 -1.75
CA ALA A 138 0.01 -12.75 -1.52
C ALA A 138 0.34 -12.54 -0.03
N GLY A 139 -0.53 -12.95 0.88
CA GLY A 139 -0.34 -12.89 2.34
C GLY A 139 -0.90 -11.62 3.00
N GLY A 140 -1.55 -10.73 2.24
CA GLY A 140 -2.21 -9.55 2.80
C GLY A 140 -3.43 -9.90 3.64
N GLN A 141 -3.56 -9.27 4.79
CA GLN A 141 -4.68 -9.50 5.70
C GLN A 141 -5.77 -8.45 5.45
N ILE A 142 -6.71 -8.80 4.61
CA ILE A 142 -7.81 -7.93 4.20
C ILE A 142 -8.88 -7.88 5.30
N LYS A 143 -9.38 -6.69 5.59
CA LYS A 143 -10.55 -6.46 6.43
C LYS A 143 -11.82 -6.43 5.56
N TYR A 144 -11.91 -5.49 4.65
CA TYR A 144 -12.95 -5.37 3.61
C TYR A 144 -12.55 -4.32 2.56
N GLY A 145 -13.41 -4.11 1.54
CA GLY A 145 -13.25 -3.05 0.57
C GLY A 145 -14.61 -2.54 0.09
N HIS A 146 -14.67 -1.26 -0.27
CA HIS A 146 -15.88 -0.59 -0.72
C HIS A 146 -15.59 0.51 -1.74
N SER A 147 -16.64 1.03 -2.38
CA SER A 147 -16.55 2.25 -3.17
C SER A 147 -16.47 3.45 -2.25
N GLU A 148 -15.61 4.40 -2.60
CA GLU A 148 -15.44 5.67 -1.91
C GLU A 148 -16.29 6.79 -2.54
N VAL A 149 -16.28 7.98 -1.88
CA VAL A 149 -17.08 9.16 -2.28
C VAL A 149 -16.82 9.56 -3.72
N GLY A 150 -15.57 9.47 -4.18
CA GLY A 150 -15.13 9.98 -5.46
C GLY A 150 -15.70 9.21 -6.63
N ASN A 151 -16.62 9.84 -7.34
CA ASN A 151 -17.25 9.32 -8.54
C ASN A 151 -17.62 10.48 -9.45
N PHE A 152 -17.08 10.50 -10.66
CA PHE A 152 -17.36 11.55 -11.64
C PHE A 152 -16.94 11.13 -13.05
N THR A 153 -17.45 11.85 -14.05
CA THR A 153 -17.03 11.74 -15.44
C THR A 153 -16.27 13.00 -15.85
N LEU A 154 -15.13 12.80 -16.51
CA LEU A 154 -14.32 13.88 -17.06
C LEU A 154 -13.66 13.40 -18.36
N ASP A 155 -13.73 14.22 -19.42
CA ASP A 155 -13.13 13.91 -20.74
C ASP A 155 -13.54 12.53 -21.26
N ASP A 156 -14.84 12.22 -21.15
CA ASP A 156 -15.46 10.96 -21.57
C ASP A 156 -14.94 9.71 -20.84
N LYS A 157 -14.32 9.88 -19.69
CA LYS A 157 -13.84 8.81 -18.80
C LYS A 157 -14.58 8.82 -17.48
N ILE A 158 -14.77 7.62 -16.95
CA ILE A 158 -15.29 7.38 -15.61
C ILE A 158 -14.13 7.36 -14.65
N TYR A 159 -14.31 8.05 -13.54
CA TYR A 159 -13.42 8.05 -12.37
C TYR A 159 -14.20 7.55 -11.18
N GLU A 160 -13.83 6.40 -10.63
CA GLU A 160 -14.46 5.83 -9.44
C GLU A 160 -13.41 5.53 -8.39
N GLN A 161 -13.61 6.10 -7.21
CA GLN A 161 -12.74 5.89 -6.06
C GLN A 161 -13.14 4.62 -5.34
N ASN A 162 -12.14 3.82 -4.99
CA ASN A 162 -12.27 2.56 -4.28
C ASN A 162 -11.32 2.54 -3.09
N GLU A 163 -11.68 1.81 -2.06
CA GLU A 163 -10.87 1.62 -0.87
C GLU A 163 -10.76 0.14 -0.51
N ILE A 164 -9.57 -0.24 -0.06
CA ILE A 164 -9.29 -1.55 0.54
C ILE A 164 -8.68 -1.31 1.92
N GLU A 165 -9.34 -1.83 2.95
CA GLU A 165 -8.90 -1.79 4.33
C GLU A 165 -8.25 -3.10 4.77
N PHE A 166 -7.21 -2.97 5.57
CA PHE A 166 -6.42 -4.10 6.09
C PHE A 166 -6.71 -4.35 7.57
N LEU A 167 -6.36 -5.54 8.04
CA LEU A 167 -6.33 -5.84 9.47
C LEU A 167 -5.04 -5.31 10.11
N PRO A 168 -5.08 -4.92 11.39
CA PRO A 168 -3.87 -4.47 12.09
C PRO A 168 -2.86 -5.60 12.25
N VAL A 169 -1.64 -5.36 11.79
CA VAL A 169 -0.47 -6.24 11.92
C VAL A 169 0.71 -5.41 12.40
N ARG A 170 1.86 -6.05 12.64
CA ARG A 170 3.10 -5.32 12.96
C ARG A 170 3.37 -4.25 11.89
N ALA A 171 3.87 -3.09 12.31
CA ALA A 171 4.00 -1.94 11.39
C ALA A 171 4.85 -2.24 10.14
N GLU A 172 5.90 -3.06 10.27
CA GLU A 172 6.70 -3.50 9.12
C GLU A 172 5.88 -4.36 8.14
N GLU A 173 5.02 -5.26 8.66
CA GLU A 173 4.14 -6.09 7.86
C GLU A 173 3.02 -5.26 7.22
N ALA A 174 2.50 -4.25 7.93
CA ALA A 174 1.51 -3.32 7.38
C ALA A 174 2.08 -2.56 6.17
N ALA A 175 3.32 -2.08 6.26
CA ALA A 175 4.00 -1.44 5.14
C ALA A 175 4.22 -2.39 3.96
N ASP A 176 4.64 -3.63 4.23
CA ASP A 176 4.83 -4.66 3.21
C ASP A 176 3.52 -4.97 2.47
N GLN A 177 2.41 -5.14 3.20
CA GLN A 177 1.08 -5.37 2.62
C GLN A 177 0.65 -4.25 1.67
N LEU A 178 0.85 -2.98 2.06
CA LEU A 178 0.49 -1.84 1.23
C LEU A 178 1.31 -1.76 -0.06
N VAL A 179 2.60 -2.08 0.00
CA VAL A 179 3.47 -2.12 -1.19
C VAL A 179 3.00 -3.23 -2.14
N ILE A 180 2.76 -4.43 -1.63
CA ILE A 180 2.26 -5.57 -2.43
C ILE A 180 0.87 -5.25 -2.99
N ALA A 181 -0.03 -4.67 -2.20
CA ALA A 181 -1.36 -4.30 -2.65
C ALA A 181 -1.33 -3.32 -3.82
N LYS A 182 -0.52 -2.27 -3.74
CA LYS A 182 -0.36 -1.32 -4.85
C LYS A 182 0.18 -2.00 -6.11
N TRP A 183 1.09 -2.95 -5.96
CA TRP A 183 1.61 -3.74 -7.07
C TRP A 183 0.52 -4.63 -7.68
N VAL A 184 -0.25 -5.35 -6.87
CA VAL A 184 -1.38 -6.20 -7.32
C VAL A 184 -2.41 -5.37 -8.08
N ILE A 185 -2.87 -4.26 -7.49
CA ILE A 185 -3.90 -3.40 -8.09
C ILE A 185 -3.45 -2.88 -9.46
N ARG A 186 -2.18 -2.46 -9.61
CA ARG A 186 -1.64 -1.98 -10.89
C ARG A 186 -1.56 -3.07 -11.94
N ASN A 187 -1.10 -4.26 -11.58
CA ASN A 187 -0.99 -5.38 -12.52
C ASN A 187 -2.36 -5.86 -12.98
N LEU A 188 -3.30 -6.02 -12.06
CA LEU A 188 -4.66 -6.43 -12.41
C LEU A 188 -5.35 -5.36 -13.27
N ALA A 189 -5.22 -4.08 -12.94
CA ALA A 189 -5.76 -2.99 -13.75
C ALA A 189 -5.22 -3.01 -15.19
N SER A 190 -3.94 -3.32 -15.37
CA SER A 190 -3.34 -3.47 -16.69
C SER A 190 -3.99 -4.60 -17.51
N GLN A 191 -4.35 -5.72 -16.86
CA GLN A 191 -5.07 -6.81 -17.53
C GLN A 191 -6.49 -6.43 -17.94
N TYR A 192 -7.17 -5.60 -17.14
CA TYR A 192 -8.51 -5.07 -17.43
C TYR A 192 -8.49 -3.89 -18.42
N GLY A 193 -7.33 -3.35 -18.78
CA GLY A 193 -7.23 -2.12 -19.58
C GLY A 193 -7.62 -0.85 -18.82
N TYR A 194 -7.61 -0.88 -17.47
CA TYR A 194 -7.90 0.26 -16.63
C TYR A 194 -6.64 1.05 -16.28
N ASN A 195 -6.81 2.35 -16.03
CA ASN A 195 -5.79 3.17 -15.40
C ASN A 195 -6.05 3.27 -13.89
N ILE A 196 -4.98 3.28 -13.11
CA ILE A 196 -5.03 3.41 -11.65
C ILE A 196 -4.19 4.60 -11.20
N THR A 197 -4.72 5.34 -10.23
CA THR A 197 -3.91 6.36 -9.55
C THR A 197 -4.12 6.31 -8.03
N PHE A 198 -3.00 6.43 -7.32
CA PHE A 198 -2.94 6.62 -5.86
C PHE A 198 -2.60 8.07 -5.50
N ALA A 199 -2.66 8.98 -6.48
CA ALA A 199 -2.37 10.39 -6.25
C ALA A 199 -3.38 10.99 -5.25
N PRO A 200 -2.93 11.74 -4.24
CA PRO A 200 -3.80 12.26 -3.19
C PRO A 200 -4.91 13.17 -3.71
N LYS A 201 -4.63 13.93 -4.78
CA LYS A 201 -5.62 14.84 -5.39
C LYS A 201 -5.42 14.88 -6.89
N ILE A 202 -6.36 14.32 -7.64
CA ILE A 202 -6.26 14.25 -9.11
C ILE A 202 -6.91 15.42 -9.82
N THR A 203 -7.93 16.05 -9.19
CA THR A 203 -8.57 17.26 -9.74
C THR A 203 -9.19 18.10 -8.63
N ALA A 204 -9.26 19.40 -8.83
CA ALA A 204 -9.91 20.33 -7.91
C ALA A 204 -11.42 20.06 -7.81
N GLY A 205 -11.99 20.26 -6.64
CA GLY A 205 -13.45 20.13 -6.41
C GLY A 205 -13.98 18.71 -6.32
N LYS A 206 -13.13 17.67 -6.46
CA LYS A 206 -13.50 16.26 -6.30
C LYS A 206 -12.81 15.65 -5.09
N ALA A 207 -13.31 14.51 -4.60
CA ALA A 207 -12.68 13.79 -3.50
C ALA A 207 -11.23 13.40 -3.82
N GLY A 208 -10.35 13.50 -2.86
CA GLY A 208 -8.98 13.03 -2.94
C GLY A 208 -8.85 11.63 -2.33
N SER A 209 -7.76 10.93 -2.66
CA SER A 209 -7.44 9.65 -2.08
C SER A 209 -6.56 9.80 -0.84
N GLY A 210 -7.03 9.25 0.27
CA GLY A 210 -6.29 9.13 1.51
C GLY A 210 -5.41 7.87 1.54
N LEU A 211 -4.56 7.85 2.51
CA LEU A 211 -3.94 6.64 3.05
C LEU A 211 -3.96 6.80 4.56
N HIS A 212 -5.10 6.48 5.17
CA HIS A 212 -5.25 6.59 6.62
C HIS A 212 -4.53 5.43 7.29
N ILE A 213 -3.76 5.74 8.30
CA ILE A 213 -3.04 4.74 9.08
C ILE A 213 -3.63 4.70 10.49
N HIS A 214 -4.31 3.61 10.79
CA HIS A 214 -4.75 3.33 12.15
C HIS A 214 -3.65 2.60 12.90
N MET A 215 -3.52 2.90 14.18
CA MET A 215 -2.49 2.32 15.04
C MET A 215 -3.07 1.71 16.31
N ARG A 216 -2.41 0.68 16.79
CA ARG A 216 -2.60 0.17 18.15
C ARG A 216 -1.27 -0.28 18.75
N ILE A 217 -1.18 -0.22 20.07
CA ILE A 217 0.00 -0.66 20.81
C ILE A 217 -0.40 -1.88 21.63
N MET A 218 0.36 -2.96 21.45
CA MET A 218 0.08 -4.25 22.06
C MET A 218 1.15 -4.62 23.09
N LYS A 219 0.75 -5.25 24.18
CA LYS A 219 1.63 -5.89 25.14
C LYS A 219 0.99 -7.20 25.62
N ASP A 220 1.73 -8.29 25.54
CA ASP A 220 1.26 -9.62 25.94
C ASP A 220 -0.11 -9.99 25.36
N GLY A 221 -0.34 -9.66 24.07
CA GLY A 221 -1.58 -9.90 23.36
C GLY A 221 -2.73 -8.94 23.72
N GLN A 222 -2.51 -7.96 24.59
CA GLN A 222 -3.53 -7.01 25.03
C GLN A 222 -3.31 -5.62 24.44
N ASN A 223 -4.41 -4.99 24.00
CA ASN A 223 -4.40 -3.62 23.50
C ASN A 223 -4.16 -2.63 24.66
N GLN A 224 -3.09 -1.85 24.56
CA GLN A 224 -2.68 -0.85 25.55
C GLN A 224 -3.27 0.54 25.31
N MET A 225 -4.08 0.73 24.28
CA MET A 225 -4.65 2.05 23.94
C MET A 225 -5.86 2.41 24.79
N LEU A 226 -6.51 1.44 25.44
CA LEU A 226 -7.68 1.63 26.28
C LEU A 226 -7.40 1.17 27.70
N LYS A 227 -7.94 1.92 28.67
CA LYS A 227 -7.96 1.57 30.10
C LYS A 227 -9.26 2.08 30.71
N ASP A 228 -10.00 1.20 31.38
CA ASP A 228 -11.25 1.52 32.08
C ASP A 228 -12.29 2.27 31.19
N GLY A 229 -12.39 1.89 29.90
CA GLY A 229 -13.30 2.50 28.93
C GLY A 229 -12.87 3.87 28.38
N ALA A 230 -11.65 4.33 28.71
CA ALA A 230 -11.10 5.60 28.25
C ALA A 230 -9.74 5.42 27.56
N LEU A 231 -9.24 6.46 26.89
CA LEU A 231 -7.89 6.48 26.35
C LEU A 231 -6.85 6.35 27.48
N SER A 232 -5.97 5.38 27.34
CA SER A 232 -4.87 5.16 28.28
C SER A 232 -3.81 6.27 28.21
N GLU A 233 -2.86 6.27 29.14
CA GLU A 233 -1.68 7.13 29.05
C GLU A 233 -0.83 6.79 27.81
N THR A 234 -0.71 5.50 27.47
CA THR A 234 -0.04 5.04 26.25
C THR A 234 -0.67 5.64 24.99
N ALA A 235 -2.00 5.63 24.90
CA ALA A 235 -2.71 6.24 23.79
C ALA A 235 -2.46 7.75 23.70
N ARG A 236 -2.52 8.45 24.82
CA ARG A 236 -2.25 9.91 24.86
C ARG A 236 -0.83 10.26 24.41
N LYS A 237 0.16 9.46 24.80
CA LYS A 237 1.57 9.62 24.36
C LYS A 237 1.73 9.32 22.86
N ALA A 238 0.93 8.41 22.30
CA ALA A 238 0.97 8.10 20.86
C ALA A 238 0.31 9.19 20.01
N ILE A 239 -0.59 10.00 20.58
CA ILE A 239 -1.27 11.11 19.89
C ILE A 239 -0.43 12.40 19.94
N ALA A 240 0.36 12.59 20.99
CA ALA A 240 1.18 13.79 21.20
C ALA A 240 2.41 13.84 20.29
#